data_a5057344ebdd90d22c45728e5665f292
#
_entry.id   a5057344ebdd90d22c45728e5665f292
#
_cell.length_a   1.000
_cell.length_b   1.000
_cell.length_c   1.000
_cell.angle_alpha   90.00
_cell.angle_beta   90.00
_cell.angle_gamma   90.00
#
_symmetry.space_group_name_H-M   'P 1'
#
loop_
_entity.id
_entity.type
_entity.pdbx_description
1 polymer ?
#
loop_
_entity_poly.entity_id
_entity_poly.type
_entity_poly.pdbx_seq_one_letter_code
_entity_poly.pdbx_strand_id
1 'polypeptide(L)'
;MLAGELLAKERPDYKQNRKQIHDKLEAHARELLAQMGLSDRAGHYPHQLSGGQQQRVAIARALALQPDIRCFDEPTSALDPELTGEVLRVLRDLAEHKTTMIIVTHEMKFARDVADRILFMDGGVVVEQGDAKQVIDHPQEERTRKFLASYGK
;
A
#
# COMPACT_ATOMS: atom_id res chain seq x y z
N MET A 1 5.50 6.28 -14.77
CA MET A 1 5.12 6.75 -16.13
C MET A 1 4.99 5.59 -17.13
N LEU A 2 5.96 4.67 -17.24
CA LEU A 2 5.99 3.63 -18.29
C LEU A 2 4.70 2.80 -18.43
N ALA A 3 4.12 2.34 -17.33
CA ALA A 3 2.90 1.54 -17.36
C ALA A 3 1.68 2.34 -17.87
N GLY A 4 1.52 3.59 -17.43
CA GLY A 4 0.46 4.48 -17.92
C GLY A 4 0.65 4.83 -19.42
N GLU A 5 1.89 4.98 -19.89
CA GLU A 5 2.18 5.18 -21.32
C GLU A 5 1.86 3.95 -22.16
N LEU A 6 2.13 2.73 -21.64
CA LEU A 6 1.79 1.50 -22.35
C LEU A 6 0.28 1.36 -22.53
N LEU A 7 -0.50 1.57 -21.46
CA LEU A 7 -1.96 1.55 -21.54
C LEU A 7 -2.51 2.67 -22.46
N ALA A 8 -1.89 3.85 -22.41
CA ALA A 8 -2.30 4.96 -23.28
C ALA A 8 -2.04 4.69 -24.75
N LYS A 9 -0.98 3.91 -25.10
CA LYS A 9 -0.66 3.54 -26.49
C LYS A 9 -1.73 2.69 -27.15
N GLU A 10 -2.54 1.98 -26.40
CA GLU A 10 -3.67 1.16 -26.90
C GLU A 10 -4.86 2.04 -27.30
N ARG A 11 -4.89 3.32 -26.92
CA ARG A 11 -5.98 4.23 -27.24
C ARG A 11 -5.93 4.65 -28.71
N PRO A 12 -7.07 4.70 -29.42
CA PRO A 12 -7.12 5.09 -30.84
C PRO A 12 -6.59 6.50 -31.11
N ASP A 13 -6.72 7.41 -30.15
CA ASP A 13 -6.37 8.83 -30.22
C ASP A 13 -4.91 9.12 -29.79
N TYR A 14 -4.13 8.11 -29.38
CA TYR A 14 -2.79 8.29 -28.81
C TYR A 14 -1.85 9.06 -29.72
N LYS A 15 -1.80 8.71 -31.03
CA LYS A 15 -0.86 9.35 -31.98
C LYS A 15 -1.15 10.84 -32.15
N GLN A 16 -2.42 11.24 -32.12
CA GLN A 16 -2.85 12.63 -32.29
C GLN A 16 -2.65 13.47 -31.02
N ASN A 17 -2.83 12.84 -29.85
CA ASN A 17 -2.83 13.52 -28.54
C ASN A 17 -1.63 13.16 -27.66
N ARG A 18 -0.56 12.60 -28.22
CA ARG A 18 0.59 12.06 -27.46
C ARG A 18 1.15 13.04 -26.44
N LYS A 19 1.35 14.30 -26.79
CA LYS A 19 1.89 15.32 -25.89
C LYS A 19 0.96 15.57 -24.72
N GLN A 20 -0.33 15.77 -24.98
CA GLN A 20 -1.33 16.01 -23.94
C GLN A 20 -1.49 14.80 -22.99
N ILE A 21 -1.42 13.59 -23.54
CA ILE A 21 -1.47 12.34 -22.74
C ILE A 21 -0.25 12.27 -21.83
N HIS A 22 0.95 12.53 -22.37
CA HIS A 22 2.19 12.53 -21.59
C HIS A 22 2.14 13.58 -20.46
N ASP A 23 1.73 14.82 -20.76
CA ASP A 23 1.63 15.89 -19.77
C ASP A 23 0.64 15.54 -18.65
N LYS A 24 -0.50 14.90 -18.99
CA LYS A 24 -1.46 14.40 -17.99
C LYS A 24 -0.89 13.29 -17.13
N LEU A 25 -0.18 12.32 -17.70
CA LEU A 25 0.46 11.23 -16.96
C LEU A 25 1.56 11.75 -16.04
N GLU A 26 2.33 12.73 -16.50
CA GLU A 26 3.36 13.36 -15.66
C GLU A 26 2.74 14.15 -14.51
N ALA A 27 1.71 14.94 -14.76
CA ALA A 27 1.00 15.67 -13.72
C ALA A 27 0.43 14.72 -12.66
N HIS A 28 -0.24 13.63 -13.08
CA HIS A 28 -0.76 12.61 -12.17
C HIS A 28 0.35 11.91 -11.37
N ALA A 29 1.46 11.57 -12.00
CA ALA A 29 2.61 10.98 -11.30
C ALA A 29 3.18 11.91 -10.23
N ARG A 30 3.30 13.22 -10.53
CA ARG A 30 3.76 14.24 -9.57
C ARG A 30 2.78 14.42 -8.41
N GLU A 31 1.48 14.37 -8.67
CA GLU A 31 0.43 14.42 -7.64
C GLU A 31 0.53 13.22 -6.70
N LEU A 32 0.69 12.01 -7.22
CA LEU A 32 0.88 10.80 -6.40
C LEU A 32 2.16 10.88 -5.56
N LEU A 33 3.27 11.37 -6.13
CA LEU A 33 4.50 11.58 -5.35
C LEU A 33 4.30 12.63 -4.25
N ALA A 34 3.52 13.68 -4.50
CA ALA A 34 3.19 14.68 -3.47
C ALA A 34 2.38 14.08 -2.33
N GLN A 35 1.37 13.23 -2.63
CA GLN A 35 0.61 12.48 -1.62
C GLN A 35 1.51 11.58 -0.77
N MET A 36 2.58 11.05 -1.36
CA MET A 36 3.59 10.23 -0.65
C MET A 36 4.63 11.09 0.11
N GLY A 37 4.54 12.41 0.08
CA GLY A 37 5.53 13.31 0.69
C GLY A 37 6.89 13.30 -0.05
N LEU A 38 6.89 13.07 -1.37
CA LEU A 38 8.09 12.92 -2.21
C LEU A 38 8.19 13.94 -3.34
N SER A 39 7.55 15.11 -3.22
CA SER A 39 7.55 16.13 -4.26
C SER A 39 8.96 16.57 -4.68
N ASP A 40 9.86 16.73 -3.71
CA ASP A 40 11.26 17.12 -3.90
C ASP A 40 12.14 15.99 -4.44
N ARG A 41 11.63 14.78 -4.50
CA ARG A 41 12.33 13.57 -4.95
C ARG A 41 11.92 13.10 -6.36
N ALA A 42 11.01 13.81 -7.03
CA ALA A 42 10.48 13.40 -8.33
C ALA A 42 11.55 13.20 -9.43
N GLY A 43 12.68 13.89 -9.33
CA GLY A 43 13.81 13.76 -10.26
C GLY A 43 14.89 12.77 -9.83
N HIS A 44 14.73 12.09 -8.69
CA HIS A 44 15.75 11.18 -8.16
C HIS A 44 15.62 9.78 -8.76
N TYR A 45 16.77 9.11 -8.91
CA TYR A 45 16.82 7.69 -9.24
C TYR A 45 16.60 6.82 -7.99
N PRO A 46 16.11 5.57 -8.14
CA PRO A 46 15.82 4.69 -7.00
C PRO A 46 16.99 4.53 -6.01
N HIS A 47 18.22 4.43 -6.50
CA HIS A 47 19.42 4.28 -5.65
C HIS A 47 19.77 5.53 -4.82
N GLN A 48 19.13 6.67 -5.09
CA GLN A 48 19.29 7.93 -4.36
C GLN A 48 18.24 8.10 -3.25
N LEU A 49 17.33 7.14 -3.11
CA LEU A 49 16.22 7.16 -2.18
C LEU A 49 16.48 6.21 -1.00
N SER A 50 16.02 6.58 0.19
CA SER A 50 16.00 5.66 1.34
C SER A 50 15.04 4.49 1.10
N GLY A 51 15.15 3.40 1.88
CA GLY A 51 14.25 2.25 1.79
C GLY A 51 12.77 2.64 1.90
N GLY A 52 12.40 3.47 2.88
CA GLY A 52 11.03 3.97 3.04
C GLY A 52 10.58 4.87 1.89
N GLN A 53 11.47 5.69 1.32
CA GLN A 53 11.17 6.48 0.12
C GLN A 53 10.93 5.58 -1.09
N GLN A 54 11.77 4.55 -1.30
CA GLN A 54 11.58 3.56 -2.36
C GLN A 54 10.24 2.84 -2.22
N GLN A 55 9.86 2.44 -1.01
CA GLN A 55 8.58 1.79 -0.73
C GLN A 55 7.40 2.71 -1.04
N ARG A 56 7.46 3.98 -0.64
CA ARG A 56 6.42 4.97 -0.98
C ARG A 56 6.31 5.23 -2.49
N VAL A 57 7.43 5.21 -3.21
CA VAL A 57 7.42 5.25 -4.69
C VAL A 57 6.76 4.00 -5.28
N ALA A 58 7.01 2.81 -4.69
CA ALA A 58 6.36 1.57 -5.13
C ALA A 58 4.84 1.62 -4.93
N ILE A 59 4.38 2.17 -3.81
CA ILE A 59 2.95 2.42 -3.55
C ILE A 59 2.38 3.42 -4.57
N ALA A 60 3.02 4.57 -4.78
CA ALA A 60 2.60 5.56 -5.79
C ALA A 60 2.48 4.94 -7.19
N ARG A 61 3.43 4.08 -7.55
CA ARG A 61 3.41 3.36 -8.83
C ARG A 61 2.21 2.42 -8.96
N ALA A 62 1.85 1.70 -7.90
CA ALA A 62 0.67 0.85 -7.89
C ALA A 62 -0.63 1.67 -8.02
N LEU A 63 -0.69 2.83 -7.36
CA LEU A 63 -1.84 3.74 -7.43
C LEU A 63 -2.00 4.39 -8.81
N ALA A 64 -0.91 4.63 -9.52
CA ALA A 64 -0.93 5.28 -10.84
C ALA A 64 -1.73 4.49 -11.90
N LEU A 65 -1.93 3.19 -11.71
CA LEU A 65 -2.74 2.34 -12.58
C LEU A 65 -4.24 2.41 -12.27
N GLN A 66 -4.63 3.08 -11.19
CA GLN A 66 -6.01 3.21 -10.70
C GLN A 66 -6.75 1.85 -10.60
N PRO A 67 -6.15 0.82 -10.00
CA PRO A 67 -6.78 -0.50 -9.89
C PRO A 67 -7.97 -0.44 -8.91
N ASP A 68 -8.99 -1.28 -9.14
CA ASP A 68 -10.13 -1.40 -8.24
C ASP A 68 -9.74 -2.01 -6.88
N ILE A 69 -8.76 -2.95 -6.90
CA ILE A 69 -8.24 -3.63 -5.71
C ILE A 69 -6.72 -3.49 -5.67
N ARG A 70 -6.18 -3.16 -4.51
CA ARG A 70 -4.74 -3.03 -4.26
C ARG A 70 -4.28 -4.10 -3.30
N CYS A 71 -3.22 -4.82 -3.66
CA CYS A 71 -2.62 -5.84 -2.81
C CYS A 71 -1.25 -5.38 -2.34
N PHE A 72 -1.03 -5.39 -1.03
CA PHE A 72 0.24 -5.09 -0.39
C PHE A 72 0.69 -6.31 0.40
N ASP A 73 1.86 -6.83 0.06
CA ASP A 73 2.46 -7.97 0.73
C ASP A 73 3.65 -7.48 1.56
N GLU A 74 3.51 -7.53 2.88
CA GLU A 74 4.51 -7.11 3.86
C GLU A 74 5.19 -5.76 3.53
N PRO A 75 4.41 -4.66 3.37
CA PRO A 75 4.93 -3.39 2.87
C PRO A 75 5.98 -2.72 3.78
N THR A 76 6.19 -3.23 4.98
CA THR A 76 7.11 -2.68 5.98
C THR A 76 8.24 -3.61 6.38
N SER A 77 8.28 -4.87 5.90
CA SER A 77 9.18 -5.93 6.39
C SER A 77 10.68 -5.64 6.24
N ALA A 78 11.08 -4.80 5.29
CA ALA A 78 12.48 -4.45 5.02
C ALA A 78 12.86 -3.05 5.54
N LEU A 79 12.04 -2.46 6.41
CA LEU A 79 12.22 -1.09 6.89
C LEU A 79 12.55 -1.07 8.39
N ASP A 80 13.32 -0.06 8.80
CA ASP A 80 13.49 0.25 10.22
C ASP A 80 12.18 0.86 10.82
N PRO A 81 12.05 0.91 12.15
CA PRO A 81 10.81 1.37 12.80
C PRO A 81 10.38 2.79 12.43
N GLU A 82 11.32 3.69 12.14
CA GLU A 82 11.00 5.08 11.78
C GLU A 82 10.37 5.12 10.37
N LEU A 83 11.00 4.44 9.41
CA LEU A 83 10.49 4.35 8.04
C LEU A 83 9.20 3.52 7.94
N THR A 84 9.05 2.49 8.79
CA THR A 84 7.80 1.73 8.95
C THR A 84 6.63 2.67 9.25
N GLY A 85 6.78 3.57 10.22
CA GLY A 85 5.76 4.54 10.59
C GLY A 85 5.31 5.43 9.43
N GLU A 86 6.24 5.86 8.56
CA GLU A 86 5.93 6.66 7.39
C GLU A 86 5.07 5.91 6.35
N VAL A 87 5.40 4.64 6.09
CA VAL A 87 4.66 3.79 5.14
C VAL A 87 3.27 3.45 5.69
N LEU A 88 3.15 3.11 6.97
CA LEU A 88 1.86 2.81 7.61
C LEU A 88 0.92 4.02 7.61
N ARG A 89 1.46 5.24 7.75
CA ARG A 89 0.68 6.47 7.64
C ARG A 89 0.06 6.60 6.24
N VAL A 90 0.86 6.39 5.19
CA VAL A 90 0.36 6.43 3.80
C VAL A 90 -0.74 5.39 3.57
N LEU A 91 -0.58 4.17 4.07
CA LEU A 91 -1.60 3.13 3.93
C LEU A 91 -2.89 3.47 4.71
N ARG A 92 -2.78 4.15 5.87
CA ARG A 92 -3.93 4.65 6.63
C ARG A 92 -4.68 5.72 5.84
N ASP A 93 -3.96 6.70 5.29
CA ASP A 93 -4.56 7.76 4.46
C ASP A 93 -5.31 7.16 3.25
N LEU A 94 -4.77 6.11 2.62
CA LEU A 94 -5.44 5.38 1.54
C LEU A 94 -6.73 4.67 2.01
N ALA A 95 -6.73 4.10 3.21
CA ALA A 95 -7.92 3.45 3.79
C ALA A 95 -9.04 4.48 4.06
N GLU A 96 -8.70 5.66 4.58
CA GLU A 96 -9.66 6.75 4.83
C GLU A 96 -10.36 7.20 3.54
N HIS A 97 -9.69 7.10 2.39
CA HIS A 97 -10.26 7.37 1.08
C HIS A 97 -11.09 6.19 0.50
N LYS A 98 -11.50 5.23 1.33
CA LYS A 98 -12.31 4.05 0.96
C LYS A 98 -11.74 3.23 -0.20
N THR A 99 -10.44 3.13 -0.26
CA THR A 99 -9.73 2.30 -1.23
C THR A 99 -9.85 0.83 -0.83
N THR A 100 -10.29 -0.02 -1.75
CA THR A 100 -10.30 -1.48 -1.50
C THR A 100 -8.87 -2.01 -1.51
N MET A 101 -8.43 -2.56 -0.37
CA MET A 101 -7.07 -3.06 -0.18
C MET A 101 -7.07 -4.44 0.48
N ILE A 102 -6.12 -5.26 0.07
CA ILE A 102 -5.72 -6.49 0.78
C ILE A 102 -4.29 -6.27 1.24
N ILE A 103 -4.06 -6.37 2.55
CA ILE A 103 -2.74 -6.12 3.14
C ILE A 103 -2.33 -7.35 3.95
N VAL A 104 -1.22 -7.96 3.57
CA VAL A 104 -0.52 -8.95 4.40
C VAL A 104 0.46 -8.18 5.27
N THR A 105 0.38 -8.33 6.58
CA THR A 105 1.22 -7.58 7.52
C THR A 105 1.36 -8.27 8.86
N HIS A 106 2.47 -8.01 9.51
CA HIS A 106 2.72 -8.36 10.92
C HIS A 106 2.52 -7.15 11.87
N GLU A 107 2.09 -6.00 11.36
CA GLU A 107 1.81 -4.78 12.13
C GLU A 107 0.42 -4.87 12.77
N MET A 108 0.27 -5.62 13.87
CA MET A 108 -1.03 -5.94 14.47
C MET A 108 -1.82 -4.71 14.90
N LYS A 109 -1.13 -3.71 15.46
CA LYS A 109 -1.77 -2.46 15.88
C LYS A 109 -2.33 -1.67 14.67
N PHE A 110 -1.58 -1.62 13.59
CA PHE A 110 -2.04 -1.01 12.34
C PHE A 110 -3.25 -1.77 11.77
N ALA A 111 -3.16 -3.10 11.68
CA ALA A 111 -4.26 -3.94 11.18
C ALA A 111 -5.54 -3.75 11.99
N ARG A 112 -5.44 -3.72 13.33
CA ARG A 112 -6.56 -3.47 14.25
C ARG A 112 -7.26 -2.12 14.00
N ASP A 113 -6.45 -1.06 13.77
CA ASP A 113 -6.95 0.31 13.72
C ASP A 113 -7.45 0.72 12.33
N VAL A 114 -7.03 0.02 11.27
CA VAL A 114 -7.26 0.42 9.87
C VAL A 114 -8.12 -0.57 9.09
N ALA A 115 -8.01 -1.87 9.35
CA ALA A 115 -8.76 -2.85 8.60
C ALA A 115 -10.23 -2.93 9.03
N ASP A 116 -11.14 -3.08 8.06
CA ASP A 116 -12.53 -3.42 8.34
C ASP A 116 -12.65 -4.90 8.76
N ARG A 117 -11.82 -5.75 8.17
CA ARG A 117 -11.85 -7.21 8.38
C ARG A 117 -10.45 -7.79 8.41
N ILE A 118 -10.24 -8.76 9.29
CA ILE A 118 -8.99 -9.54 9.38
C ILE A 118 -9.29 -11.01 9.08
N LEU A 119 -8.34 -11.63 8.37
CA LEU A 119 -8.23 -13.06 8.17
C LEU A 119 -6.90 -13.51 8.79
N PHE A 120 -6.96 -14.28 9.87
CA PHE A 120 -5.78 -14.92 10.44
C PHE A 120 -5.56 -16.27 9.77
N MET A 121 -4.39 -16.46 9.18
CA MET A 121 -4.03 -17.66 8.46
C MET A 121 -2.85 -18.37 9.14
N ASP A 122 -2.93 -19.69 9.24
CA ASP A 122 -1.83 -20.53 9.70
C ASP A 122 -1.86 -21.87 8.97
N GLY A 123 -0.68 -22.39 8.60
CA GLY A 123 -0.58 -23.66 7.87
C GLY A 123 -1.34 -23.71 6.53
N GLY A 124 -1.53 -22.55 5.86
CA GLY A 124 -2.22 -22.47 4.57
C GLY A 124 -3.75 -22.44 4.64
N VAL A 125 -4.33 -22.36 5.84
CA VAL A 125 -5.77 -22.27 6.04
C VAL A 125 -6.17 -21.02 6.83
N VAL A 126 -7.39 -20.53 6.62
CA VAL A 126 -7.97 -19.47 7.45
C VAL A 126 -8.40 -20.07 8.77
N VAL A 127 -7.74 -19.68 9.86
CA VAL A 127 -8.04 -20.14 11.23
C VAL A 127 -9.14 -19.32 11.85
N GLU A 128 -9.06 -18.00 11.71
CA GLU A 128 -10.05 -17.07 12.25
C GLU A 128 -10.24 -15.89 11.31
N GLN A 129 -11.46 -15.35 11.24
CA GLN A 129 -11.78 -14.17 10.47
C GLN A 129 -12.94 -13.39 11.07
N GLY A 130 -12.92 -12.08 10.94
CA GLY A 130 -13.98 -11.23 11.46
C GLY A 130 -13.66 -9.74 11.41
N ASP A 131 -14.41 -8.95 12.15
CA ASP A 131 -14.12 -7.55 12.42
C ASP A 131 -12.72 -7.41 13.02
N ALA A 132 -11.97 -6.37 12.58
CA ALA A 132 -10.57 -6.24 12.95
C ALA A 132 -10.35 -6.13 14.47
N LYS A 133 -11.16 -5.33 15.15
CA LYS A 133 -11.04 -5.16 16.59
C LYS A 133 -11.44 -6.43 17.35
N GLN A 134 -12.48 -7.12 16.86
CA GLN A 134 -12.92 -8.36 17.46
C GLN A 134 -11.84 -9.45 17.37
N VAL A 135 -11.22 -9.65 16.18
CA VAL A 135 -10.18 -10.68 15.99
C VAL A 135 -8.91 -10.36 16.78
N ILE A 136 -8.51 -9.08 16.86
CA ILE A 136 -7.29 -8.69 17.58
C ILE A 136 -7.50 -8.62 19.10
N ASP A 137 -8.57 -8.00 19.57
CA ASP A 137 -8.78 -7.74 21.00
C ASP A 137 -9.44 -8.91 21.72
N HIS A 138 -10.28 -9.69 21.00
CA HIS A 138 -11.10 -10.76 21.54
C HIS A 138 -11.08 -12.03 20.67
N PRO A 139 -9.88 -12.57 20.34
CA PRO A 139 -9.75 -13.74 19.49
C PRO A 139 -10.45 -14.97 20.09
N GLN A 140 -11.21 -15.67 19.26
CA GLN A 140 -11.97 -16.85 19.67
C GLN A 140 -11.12 -18.13 19.56
N GLU A 141 -10.23 -18.20 18.58
CA GLU A 141 -9.41 -19.37 18.32
C GLU A 141 -8.15 -19.37 19.18
N GLU A 142 -7.82 -20.53 19.76
CA GLU A 142 -6.63 -20.68 20.60
C GLU A 142 -5.33 -20.34 19.85
N ARG A 143 -5.27 -20.70 18.58
CA ARG A 143 -4.11 -20.45 17.72
C ARG A 143 -3.90 -18.95 17.48
N THR A 144 -4.98 -18.20 17.25
CA THR A 144 -4.96 -16.74 17.13
C THR A 144 -4.49 -16.09 18.43
N ARG A 145 -5.02 -16.53 19.59
CA ARG A 145 -4.59 -16.03 20.91
C ARG A 145 -3.10 -16.23 21.16
N LYS A 146 -2.57 -17.43 20.85
CA LYS A 146 -1.14 -17.73 21.01
C LYS A 146 -0.26 -16.85 20.11
N PHE A 147 -0.69 -16.62 18.87
CA PHE A 147 0.00 -15.76 17.93
C PHE A 147 0.04 -14.31 18.44
N LEU A 148 -1.11 -13.73 18.75
CA LEU A 148 -1.22 -12.34 19.20
C LEU A 148 -0.48 -12.09 20.52
N ALA A 149 -0.46 -13.06 21.44
CA ALA A 149 0.30 -12.96 22.68
C ALA A 149 1.82 -12.80 22.46
N SER A 150 2.35 -13.24 21.33
CA SER A 150 3.76 -13.05 20.96
C SER A 150 4.10 -11.64 20.47
N TYR A 151 3.09 -10.85 20.05
CA TYR A 151 3.23 -9.48 19.58
C TYR A 151 2.91 -8.42 20.64
N GLY A 152 2.35 -8.80 21.77
CA GLY A 152 1.93 -7.91 22.86
C GLY A 152 2.98 -7.72 23.98
N LYS A 153 4.25 -8.06 23.72
CA LYS A 153 5.35 -7.85 24.69
C LYS A 153 6.24 -6.71 24.26
#